data_1df82ba5da2d13346a61a6e4bcc56fae
#
_entry.id   1df82ba5da2d13346a61a6e4bcc56fae
#
_cell.length_a   1.000
_cell.length_b   1.000
_cell.length_c   1.000
_cell.angle_alpha   90.00
_cell.angle_beta   90.00
_cell.angle_gamma   90.00
#
_symmetry.space_group_name_H-M   'P 1'
#
loop_
_entity.id
_entity.type
_entity.pdbx_description
1 polymer ?
#
loop_
_entity_poly.entity_id
_entity_poly.type
_entity_poly.pdbx_seq_one_letter_code
_entity_poly.pdbx_strand_id
1 'polypeptide(L)'
;EIGSGLVGSEMCIRDSIKKLFDERELTDKVLGFHIEEPGLVLHCSEHTELKPENLQAFQRIPESEEFSDEYQKCIREKLLSYYSEHTRAEEADNYLRQMDYKKYAAVDRTALLEVLISRGMYQQAMSIVSQFGYEGIRIESQLKLTSRMLTRCEMEEDDELLALASDVYRRGKYDEVILKYLMEYRFGPVDELISVWKSAQGFEMDTYELEEKLLGLLMFTSDYRKEGEKILEDYVHHSGKERITGAYLTQTAYGAFVKEYPMSVFVRSLLERAYDEKWPVDFVCSLALLEAYSKEKKLEKKQLCNAEEILQKCVKQGMYFAFFGKLPVSVLSPYQLDDKTFVEYHADPSAKVTLYYALDAGLGNQVKYQTEPLRDLYEGIFAKSFTLFYGETLRYYFESVTGERVNRTQERVLTMNKIEGTPVSKYHMINQMLSARRLDKKKEVFSQVKKYLRQEQYVKKMFVIEKEEQEQIVLKPGGTNERNS
;
A
#
# COMPACT_ATOMS: atom_id res chain seq x y z
N GLU A 1 78.42 -9.22 -30.32
CA GLU A 1 77.70 -8.99 -31.59
C GLU A 1 77.08 -10.23 -32.16
N ILE A 2 76.18 -10.90 -31.41
CA ILE A 2 75.34 -12.04 -31.89
C ILE A 2 73.86 -11.74 -31.73
N GLY A 3 73.49 -10.47 -31.54
CA GLY A 3 72.14 -10.14 -31.19
C GLY A 3 71.20 -9.58 -32.27
N SER A 4 71.72 -9.16 -33.44
CA SER A 4 70.84 -8.47 -34.43
C SER A 4 70.41 -9.34 -35.64
N GLY A 5 71.03 -10.52 -35.83
CA GLY A 5 70.70 -11.39 -36.93
C GLY A 5 69.47 -12.31 -36.68
N LEU A 6 69.25 -12.70 -35.43
CA LEU A 6 68.19 -13.60 -35.06
C LEU A 6 66.77 -12.92 -34.99
N VAL A 7 66.77 -11.67 -34.59
CA VAL A 7 65.47 -10.91 -34.49
C VAL A 7 64.89 -10.61 -35.89
N GLY A 8 65.76 -10.36 -36.87
CA GLY A 8 65.33 -10.14 -38.27
C GLY A 8 64.82 -11.42 -38.94
N SER A 9 65.42 -12.58 -38.65
CA SER A 9 64.95 -13.87 -39.18
C SER A 9 63.67 -14.37 -38.55
N GLU A 10 63.50 -14.15 -37.25
CA GLU A 10 62.27 -14.49 -36.56
C GLU A 10 61.08 -13.67 -37.05
N MET A 11 61.23 -12.37 -37.27
CA MET A 11 60.18 -11.53 -37.89
C MET A 11 59.82 -11.97 -39.29
N CYS A 12 60.84 -12.29 -40.13
CA CYS A 12 60.58 -12.78 -41.48
C CYS A 12 59.92 -14.14 -41.53
N ILE A 13 60.25 -15.05 -40.64
CA ILE A 13 59.65 -16.33 -40.49
C ILE A 13 58.15 -16.15 -39.99
N ARG A 14 57.97 -15.30 -39.05
CA ARG A 14 56.65 -14.94 -38.50
C ARG A 14 55.71 -14.39 -39.57
N ASP A 15 56.19 -13.42 -40.37
CA ASP A 15 55.41 -12.83 -41.45
C ASP A 15 55.16 -13.81 -42.61
N SER A 16 56.11 -14.70 -42.90
CA SER A 16 55.98 -15.74 -43.92
C SER A 16 54.98 -16.82 -43.47
N ILE A 17 55.01 -17.22 -42.20
CA ILE A 17 54.04 -18.19 -41.65
C ILE A 17 52.64 -17.59 -41.58
N LYS A 18 52.50 -16.32 -41.18
CA LYS A 18 51.23 -15.59 -41.18
C LYS A 18 50.66 -15.56 -42.60
N LYS A 19 51.47 -15.25 -43.60
CA LYS A 19 51.04 -15.24 -45.01
C LYS A 19 50.64 -16.62 -45.52
N LEU A 20 51.31 -17.67 -45.07
CA LEU A 20 50.98 -19.06 -45.43
C LEU A 20 49.72 -19.53 -44.75
N PHE A 21 49.39 -19.05 -43.56
CA PHE A 21 48.15 -19.37 -42.87
C PHE A 21 46.95 -18.62 -43.42
N ASP A 22 47.17 -17.47 -44.02
CA ASP A 22 46.11 -16.73 -44.74
C ASP A 22 45.76 -17.38 -46.09
N GLU A 23 46.58 -18.35 -46.57
CA GLU A 23 46.30 -19.12 -47.75
C GLU A 23 45.54 -20.42 -47.41
N ARG A 24 44.35 -20.59 -47.97
CA ARG A 24 43.39 -21.71 -47.70
C ARG A 24 44.03 -23.10 -47.75
N GLU A 25 44.90 -23.35 -48.69
CA GLU A 25 45.58 -24.65 -48.84
C GLU A 25 46.51 -25.02 -47.67
N LEU A 26 47.06 -24.04 -46.97
CA LEU A 26 47.93 -24.34 -45.86
C LEU A 26 47.22 -24.52 -44.53
N THR A 27 46.07 -23.87 -44.34
CA THR A 27 45.22 -24.07 -43.19
C THR A 27 44.74 -25.51 -43.09
N ASP A 28 44.29 -26.06 -44.22
CA ASP A 28 43.88 -27.47 -44.32
C ASP A 28 45.05 -28.45 -44.14
N LYS A 29 46.25 -28.10 -44.62
CA LYS A 29 47.48 -28.92 -44.44
C LYS A 29 47.97 -28.89 -42.99
N VAL A 30 48.02 -27.71 -42.35
CA VAL A 30 48.52 -27.54 -40.99
C VAL A 30 47.59 -28.27 -40.00
N LEU A 31 46.29 -28.26 -40.20
CA LEU A 31 45.32 -28.97 -39.37
C LEU A 31 45.27 -30.49 -39.67
N GLY A 32 45.80 -30.95 -40.77
CA GLY A 32 45.93 -32.35 -41.14
C GLY A 32 47.27 -33.01 -40.79
N PHE A 33 48.26 -32.24 -40.28
CA PHE A 33 49.56 -32.77 -39.92
C PHE A 33 49.78 -32.74 -38.40
N HIS A 34 50.47 -33.79 -37.89
CA HIS A 34 51.08 -33.78 -36.54
C HIS A 34 52.19 -32.73 -36.55
N ILE A 35 51.94 -31.58 -35.90
CA ILE A 35 52.99 -30.56 -35.76
C ILE A 35 53.73 -30.86 -34.48
N GLU A 36 55.02 -31.20 -34.62
CA GLU A 36 55.94 -31.51 -33.52
C GLU A 36 56.19 -30.28 -32.59
N GLU A 37 55.79 -29.08 -32.98
CA GLU A 37 55.98 -27.85 -32.21
C GLU A 37 54.62 -27.14 -31.95
N PRO A 38 53.94 -27.43 -30.80
CA PRO A 38 52.68 -26.81 -30.44
C PRO A 38 52.71 -25.27 -30.38
N GLY A 39 53.86 -24.69 -30.03
CA GLY A 39 54.02 -23.24 -29.95
C GLY A 39 53.90 -22.51 -31.29
N LEU A 40 54.28 -23.15 -32.41
CA LEU A 40 54.16 -22.57 -33.76
C LEU A 40 52.70 -22.50 -34.21
N VAL A 41 51.93 -23.53 -33.92
CA VAL A 41 50.49 -23.59 -34.25
C VAL A 41 49.72 -22.59 -33.42
N LEU A 42 50.06 -22.47 -32.15
CA LEU A 42 49.47 -21.48 -31.26
C LEU A 42 49.70 -20.05 -31.79
N HIS A 43 50.93 -19.74 -32.16
CA HIS A 43 51.28 -18.44 -32.66
C HIS A 43 50.64 -18.08 -34.01
N CYS A 44 50.56 -19.04 -34.91
CA CYS A 44 49.92 -18.84 -36.22
C CYS A 44 48.39 -18.64 -36.06
N SER A 45 47.74 -19.40 -35.18
CA SER A 45 46.29 -19.28 -34.97
C SER A 45 45.89 -18.03 -34.19
N GLU A 46 46.77 -17.49 -33.33
CA GLU A 46 46.48 -16.22 -32.65
C GLU A 46 46.38 -15.05 -33.64
N HIS A 47 47.13 -15.08 -34.75
CA HIS A 47 47.16 -14.01 -35.72
C HIS A 47 46.32 -14.28 -36.97
N THR A 48 45.76 -15.46 -37.15
CA THR A 48 44.95 -15.78 -38.31
C THR A 48 43.49 -15.36 -38.04
N GLU A 49 42.97 -14.52 -38.92
CA GLU A 49 41.57 -14.12 -38.89
C GLU A 49 40.67 -15.30 -39.30
N LEU A 50 39.58 -15.54 -38.54
CA LEU A 50 38.58 -16.53 -38.89
C LEU A 50 37.78 -16.02 -40.09
N LYS A 51 37.72 -16.85 -41.11
CA LYS A 51 36.95 -16.62 -42.34
C LYS A 51 36.08 -17.83 -42.63
N PRO A 52 34.97 -17.68 -43.38
CA PRO A 52 34.10 -18.83 -43.70
C PRO A 52 34.88 -20.00 -44.27
N GLU A 53 35.93 -19.74 -45.03
CA GLU A 53 36.75 -20.72 -45.72
C GLU A 53 37.61 -21.60 -44.80
N ASN A 54 38.06 -21.06 -43.64
CA ASN A 54 38.89 -21.77 -42.69
C ASN A 54 38.13 -22.22 -41.42
N LEU A 55 36.85 -21.88 -41.31
CA LEU A 55 36.03 -22.09 -40.12
C LEU A 55 35.96 -23.59 -39.74
N GLN A 56 35.74 -24.48 -40.68
CA GLN A 56 35.68 -25.93 -40.43
C GLN A 56 36.95 -26.48 -39.82
N ALA A 57 38.09 -25.98 -40.27
CA ALA A 57 39.39 -26.40 -39.75
C ALA A 57 39.51 -25.97 -38.26
N PHE A 58 39.16 -24.74 -37.91
CA PHE A 58 39.21 -24.23 -36.54
C PHE A 58 38.17 -24.92 -35.61
N GLN A 59 37.00 -25.34 -36.16
CA GLN A 59 35.99 -26.05 -35.41
C GLN A 59 36.44 -27.44 -34.91
N ARG A 60 37.40 -28.06 -35.58
CA ARG A 60 37.94 -29.38 -35.22
C ARG A 60 38.94 -29.32 -34.05
N ILE A 61 39.62 -28.20 -33.86
CA ILE A 61 40.68 -28.05 -32.87
C ILE A 61 40.14 -28.20 -31.41
N PRO A 62 39.05 -27.60 -31.01
CA PRO A 62 38.55 -27.73 -29.67
C PRO A 62 38.15 -29.14 -29.23
N GLU A 63 37.89 -30.01 -30.19
CA GLU A 63 37.47 -31.39 -29.96
C GLU A 63 38.61 -32.41 -30.17
N SER A 64 39.77 -31.96 -30.59
CA SER A 64 40.93 -32.83 -30.84
C SER A 64 41.82 -33.00 -29.63
N GLU A 65 42.12 -34.21 -29.23
CA GLU A 65 43.03 -34.55 -28.15
C GLU A 65 44.51 -34.24 -28.50
N GLU A 66 44.79 -33.89 -29.74
CA GLU A 66 46.17 -33.57 -30.24
C GLU A 66 46.68 -32.22 -29.79
N PHE A 67 45.78 -31.34 -29.30
CA PHE A 67 46.12 -29.96 -28.92
C PHE A 67 46.04 -29.79 -27.41
N SER A 68 46.95 -28.93 -26.87
CA SER A 68 46.94 -28.62 -25.44
C SER A 68 45.62 -27.87 -25.04
N ASP A 69 45.22 -28.01 -23.79
CA ASP A 69 44.02 -27.35 -23.25
C ASP A 69 44.07 -25.83 -23.40
N GLU A 70 45.24 -25.22 -23.26
CA GLU A 70 45.44 -23.77 -23.45
C GLU A 70 45.19 -23.34 -24.90
N TYR A 71 45.67 -24.12 -25.85
CA TYR A 71 45.42 -23.87 -27.25
C TYR A 71 43.96 -24.05 -27.64
N GLN A 72 43.34 -25.15 -27.20
CA GLN A 72 41.93 -25.37 -27.40
C GLN A 72 41.08 -24.22 -26.82
N LYS A 73 41.48 -23.70 -25.63
CA LYS A 73 40.83 -22.54 -25.01
C LYS A 73 40.92 -21.30 -25.89
N CYS A 74 42.09 -20.97 -26.36
CA CYS A 74 42.30 -19.82 -27.27
C CYS A 74 41.41 -19.92 -28.52
N ILE A 75 41.34 -21.09 -29.13
CA ILE A 75 40.48 -21.31 -30.31
C ILE A 75 39.01 -21.22 -30.00
N ARG A 76 38.54 -21.71 -28.82
CA ARG A 76 37.16 -21.53 -28.37
C ARG A 76 36.79 -20.05 -28.21
N GLU A 77 37.72 -19.24 -27.66
CA GLU A 77 37.51 -17.79 -27.53
C GLU A 77 37.36 -17.13 -28.93
N LYS A 78 38.17 -17.52 -29.88
CA LYS A 78 38.11 -17.01 -31.27
C LYS A 78 36.80 -17.42 -31.96
N LEU A 79 36.39 -18.68 -31.79
CA LEU A 79 35.13 -19.19 -32.36
C LEU A 79 33.91 -18.48 -31.77
N LEU A 80 33.90 -18.25 -30.46
CA LEU A 80 32.82 -17.50 -29.82
C LEU A 80 32.76 -16.05 -30.31
N SER A 81 33.90 -15.36 -30.44
CA SER A 81 33.95 -14.01 -31.00
C SER A 81 33.47 -13.98 -32.44
N TYR A 82 33.90 -14.91 -33.27
CA TYR A 82 33.45 -15.02 -34.65
C TYR A 82 31.93 -15.23 -34.76
N TYR A 83 31.36 -16.16 -33.98
CA TYR A 83 29.93 -16.41 -34.00
C TYR A 83 29.11 -15.25 -33.44
N SER A 84 29.67 -14.48 -32.53
CA SER A 84 29.03 -13.27 -32.00
C SER A 84 28.91 -12.20 -33.10
N GLU A 85 29.92 -12.06 -33.96
CA GLU A 85 29.94 -11.08 -35.03
C GLU A 85 29.19 -11.53 -36.29
N HIS A 86 29.16 -12.85 -36.56
CA HIS A 86 28.56 -13.44 -37.76
C HIS A 86 27.30 -14.23 -37.51
N THR A 87 26.28 -13.56 -37.03
CA THR A 87 25.00 -14.18 -36.57
C THR A 87 24.16 -14.90 -37.64
N ARG A 88 24.48 -14.80 -38.95
CA ARG A 88 23.69 -15.33 -40.08
C ARG A 88 24.29 -16.52 -40.78
N ALA A 89 25.38 -17.09 -40.32
CA ALA A 89 26.03 -18.22 -41.00
C ALA A 89 25.28 -19.55 -40.69
N GLU A 90 24.58 -20.13 -41.67
CA GLU A 90 23.84 -21.41 -41.49
C GLU A 90 24.75 -22.58 -41.08
N GLU A 91 26.01 -22.59 -41.55
CA GLU A 91 27.00 -23.60 -41.21
C GLU A 91 27.36 -23.64 -39.73
N ALA A 92 27.24 -22.50 -39.02
CA ALA A 92 27.47 -22.41 -37.59
C ALA A 92 26.43 -23.13 -36.76
N ASP A 93 25.16 -23.21 -37.23
CA ASP A 93 24.09 -23.81 -36.45
C ASP A 93 24.29 -25.30 -36.20
N ASN A 94 24.82 -26.02 -37.20
CA ASN A 94 25.13 -27.43 -37.06
C ASN A 94 26.28 -27.66 -36.06
N TYR A 95 27.31 -26.84 -36.11
CA TYR A 95 28.42 -26.90 -35.16
C TYR A 95 27.96 -26.55 -33.75
N LEU A 96 27.23 -25.45 -33.57
CA LEU A 96 26.73 -25.02 -32.27
C LEU A 96 25.80 -26.06 -31.61
N ARG A 97 25.04 -26.83 -32.40
CA ARG A 97 24.22 -27.92 -31.85
C ARG A 97 25.01 -29.13 -31.37
N GLN A 98 26.21 -29.34 -31.87
CA GLN A 98 27.06 -30.48 -31.59
C GLN A 98 28.18 -30.17 -30.60
N MET A 99 28.43 -28.87 -30.30
CA MET A 99 29.53 -28.45 -29.43
C MET A 99 29.31 -28.87 -27.99
N ASP A 100 30.40 -29.12 -27.27
CA ASP A 100 30.39 -29.35 -25.82
C ASP A 100 30.27 -28.01 -25.07
N TYR A 101 29.04 -27.61 -24.76
CA TYR A 101 28.76 -26.36 -24.08
C TYR A 101 29.50 -26.17 -22.77
N LYS A 102 29.85 -27.26 -22.05
CA LYS A 102 30.59 -27.18 -20.78
C LYS A 102 31.99 -26.60 -20.98
N LYS A 103 32.67 -27.06 -22.02
CA LYS A 103 34.00 -26.57 -22.35
C LYS A 103 34.00 -25.10 -22.76
N TYR A 104 32.98 -24.67 -23.53
CA TYR A 104 32.82 -23.27 -23.94
C TYR A 104 32.36 -22.35 -22.81
N ALA A 105 31.45 -22.82 -21.95
CA ALA A 105 31.01 -22.07 -20.79
C ALA A 105 32.15 -21.85 -19.77
N ALA A 106 33.13 -22.72 -19.70
CA ALA A 106 34.31 -22.54 -18.87
C ALA A 106 35.25 -21.41 -19.38
N VAL A 107 35.16 -21.09 -20.66
CA VAL A 107 35.99 -20.03 -21.31
C VAL A 107 35.29 -18.66 -21.16
N ASP A 108 34.13 -18.49 -21.77
CA ASP A 108 33.36 -17.24 -21.72
C ASP A 108 31.87 -17.53 -21.83
N ARG A 109 31.19 -17.57 -20.67
CA ARG A 109 29.73 -17.80 -20.60
C ARG A 109 28.92 -16.69 -21.26
N THR A 110 29.37 -15.45 -21.09
CA THR A 110 28.65 -14.29 -21.65
C THR A 110 28.63 -14.36 -23.17
N ALA A 111 29.80 -14.53 -23.80
CA ALA A 111 29.90 -14.63 -25.25
C ALA A 111 29.13 -15.85 -25.80
N LEU A 112 29.21 -16.99 -25.13
CA LEU A 112 28.45 -18.18 -25.49
C LEU A 112 26.95 -17.94 -25.45
N LEU A 113 26.44 -17.33 -24.38
CA LEU A 113 25.02 -17.04 -24.26
C LEU A 113 24.55 -16.02 -25.29
N GLU A 114 25.32 -14.98 -25.57
CA GLU A 114 24.98 -13.99 -26.61
C GLU A 114 24.89 -14.67 -28.00
N VAL A 115 25.79 -15.58 -28.33
CA VAL A 115 25.76 -16.35 -29.56
C VAL A 115 24.49 -17.23 -29.61
N LEU A 116 24.19 -17.99 -28.56
CA LEU A 116 23.02 -18.88 -28.52
C LEU A 116 21.71 -18.08 -28.59
N ILE A 117 21.60 -16.98 -27.88
CA ILE A 117 20.42 -16.10 -27.88
C ILE A 117 20.21 -15.50 -29.27
N SER A 118 21.28 -14.99 -29.91
CA SER A 118 21.17 -14.38 -31.24
C SER A 118 20.70 -15.36 -32.30
N ARG A 119 20.96 -16.65 -32.09
CA ARG A 119 20.54 -17.74 -32.99
C ARG A 119 19.23 -18.43 -32.63
N GLY A 120 18.59 -17.97 -31.57
CA GLY A 120 17.34 -18.57 -31.10
C GLY A 120 17.50 -19.95 -30.45
N MET A 121 18.72 -20.32 -30.04
CA MET A 121 19.02 -21.58 -29.34
C MET A 121 18.77 -21.45 -27.84
N TYR A 122 17.54 -21.10 -27.46
CA TYR A 122 17.20 -20.74 -26.08
C TYR A 122 17.25 -21.91 -25.10
N GLN A 123 16.92 -23.13 -25.54
CA GLN A 123 17.00 -24.31 -24.68
C GLN A 123 18.45 -24.63 -24.25
N GLN A 124 19.37 -24.49 -25.18
CA GLN A 124 20.81 -24.65 -24.90
C GLN A 124 21.31 -23.55 -23.97
N ALA A 125 20.90 -22.29 -24.22
CA ALA A 125 21.21 -21.17 -23.33
C ALA A 125 20.69 -21.40 -21.91
N MET A 126 19.46 -21.88 -21.76
CA MET A 126 18.87 -22.23 -20.47
C MET A 126 19.62 -23.36 -19.76
N SER A 127 20.01 -24.42 -20.48
CA SER A 127 20.77 -25.52 -19.87
C SER A 127 22.12 -25.05 -19.31
N ILE A 128 22.77 -24.06 -19.95
CA ILE A 128 23.99 -23.45 -19.44
C ILE A 128 23.70 -22.67 -18.15
N VAL A 129 22.67 -21.85 -18.13
CA VAL A 129 22.30 -21.07 -16.95
C VAL A 129 21.90 -21.99 -15.79
N SER A 130 21.11 -23.02 -16.05
CA SER A 130 20.71 -24.00 -15.01
C SER A 130 21.89 -24.77 -14.45
N GLN A 131 22.89 -25.09 -15.29
CA GLN A 131 24.07 -25.86 -14.87
C GLN A 131 25.14 -25.03 -14.15
N PHE A 132 25.39 -23.82 -14.63
CA PHE A 132 26.51 -22.98 -14.17
C PHE A 132 26.09 -21.73 -13.41
N GLY A 133 24.79 -21.46 -13.31
CA GLY A 133 24.26 -20.23 -12.73
C GLY A 133 24.62 -18.98 -13.53
N TYR A 134 24.38 -17.83 -12.93
CA TYR A 134 24.64 -16.52 -13.53
C TYR A 134 26.02 -15.94 -13.20
N GLU A 135 26.86 -16.66 -12.49
CA GLU A 135 28.20 -16.18 -12.13
C GLU A 135 29.03 -15.91 -13.35
N GLY A 136 29.59 -14.69 -13.46
CA GLY A 136 30.40 -14.25 -14.59
C GLY A 136 29.60 -13.84 -15.84
N ILE A 137 28.26 -13.90 -15.82
CA ILE A 137 27.41 -13.45 -16.94
C ILE A 137 27.02 -11.99 -16.74
N ARG A 138 27.11 -11.18 -17.81
CA ARG A 138 26.64 -9.79 -17.77
C ARG A 138 25.13 -9.73 -17.57
N ILE A 139 24.67 -8.81 -16.74
CA ILE A 139 23.24 -8.66 -16.42
C ILE A 139 22.41 -8.32 -17.66
N GLU A 140 22.97 -7.62 -18.64
CA GLU A 140 22.33 -7.32 -19.92
C GLU A 140 22.05 -8.59 -20.74
N SER A 141 22.98 -9.55 -20.72
CA SER A 141 22.81 -10.84 -21.40
C SER A 141 21.76 -11.70 -20.68
N GLN A 142 21.72 -11.64 -19.35
CA GLN A 142 20.65 -12.29 -18.56
C GLN A 142 19.28 -11.69 -18.88
N LEU A 143 19.16 -10.36 -18.94
CA LEU A 143 17.93 -9.66 -19.32
C LEU A 143 17.45 -10.13 -20.70
N LYS A 144 18.32 -10.10 -21.71
CA LYS A 144 17.99 -10.55 -23.07
C LYS A 144 17.52 -11.99 -23.12
N LEU A 145 18.23 -12.90 -22.43
CA LEU A 145 17.86 -14.31 -22.39
C LEU A 145 16.48 -14.48 -21.79
N THR A 146 16.24 -13.91 -20.61
CA THR A 146 14.98 -14.04 -19.89
C THR A 146 13.82 -13.49 -20.72
N SER A 147 13.92 -12.28 -21.27
CA SER A 147 12.87 -11.70 -22.11
C SER A 147 12.58 -12.54 -23.36
N ARG A 148 13.62 -13.08 -24.00
CA ARG A 148 13.44 -13.93 -25.18
C ARG A 148 12.82 -15.29 -24.84
N MET A 149 13.18 -15.88 -23.71
CA MET A 149 12.56 -17.11 -23.23
C MET A 149 11.08 -16.91 -22.91
N LEU A 150 10.74 -15.86 -22.16
CA LEU A 150 9.36 -15.52 -21.86
C LEU A 150 8.51 -15.31 -23.11
N THR A 151 9.04 -14.57 -24.09
CA THR A 151 8.34 -14.36 -25.38
C THR A 151 8.12 -15.66 -26.15
N ARG A 152 9.11 -16.57 -26.12
CA ARG A 152 9.03 -17.85 -26.84
C ARG A 152 8.08 -18.84 -26.17
N CYS A 153 8.00 -18.85 -24.87
CA CYS A 153 7.06 -19.69 -24.10
C CYS A 153 5.65 -19.08 -24.03
N GLU A 154 5.36 -18.09 -24.89
CA GLU A 154 4.03 -17.43 -24.98
C GLU A 154 3.54 -16.90 -23.63
N MET A 155 4.47 -16.56 -22.73
CA MET A 155 4.19 -16.06 -21.37
C MET A 155 3.41 -17.07 -20.51
N GLU A 156 3.51 -18.38 -20.76
CA GLU A 156 2.93 -19.40 -19.90
C GLU A 156 3.59 -19.44 -18.52
N GLU A 157 2.82 -19.82 -17.51
CA GLU A 157 3.31 -19.96 -16.13
C GLU A 157 4.36 -21.08 -16.05
N ASP A 158 5.57 -20.74 -15.63
CA ASP A 158 6.69 -21.65 -15.45
C ASP A 158 7.56 -21.20 -14.27
N ASP A 159 7.76 -22.07 -13.31
CA ASP A 159 8.50 -21.77 -12.08
C ASP A 159 9.96 -21.37 -12.32
N GLU A 160 10.63 -21.99 -13.30
CA GLU A 160 12.03 -21.67 -13.64
C GLU A 160 12.11 -20.28 -14.31
N LEU A 161 11.22 -19.99 -15.22
CA LEU A 161 11.14 -18.67 -15.85
C LEU A 161 10.74 -17.58 -14.86
N LEU A 162 9.86 -17.88 -13.92
CA LEU A 162 9.48 -16.95 -12.86
C LEU A 162 10.66 -16.65 -11.92
N ALA A 163 11.44 -17.67 -11.58
CA ALA A 163 12.66 -17.49 -10.78
C ALA A 163 13.69 -16.63 -11.52
N LEU A 164 13.89 -16.87 -12.82
CA LEU A 164 14.80 -16.09 -13.66
C LEU A 164 14.36 -14.64 -13.80
N ALA A 165 13.09 -14.39 -14.12
CA ALA A 165 12.53 -13.05 -14.24
C ALA A 165 12.66 -12.27 -12.91
N SER A 166 12.38 -12.95 -11.79
CA SER A 166 12.50 -12.38 -10.46
C SER A 166 13.94 -12.03 -10.08
N ASP A 167 14.91 -12.89 -10.44
CA ASP A 167 16.33 -12.64 -10.16
C ASP A 167 16.86 -11.42 -10.94
N VAL A 168 16.54 -11.35 -12.23
CA VAL A 168 16.95 -10.22 -13.09
C VAL A 168 16.32 -8.92 -12.59
N TYR A 169 15.03 -8.96 -12.22
CA TYR A 169 14.32 -7.82 -11.66
C TYR A 169 14.94 -7.33 -10.35
N ARG A 170 15.25 -8.23 -9.40
CA ARG A 170 15.90 -7.88 -8.11
C ARG A 170 17.28 -7.23 -8.29
N ARG A 171 17.96 -7.52 -9.37
CA ARG A 171 19.24 -6.88 -9.74
C ARG A 171 19.05 -5.52 -10.44
N GLY A 172 17.82 -5.02 -10.52
CA GLY A 172 17.50 -3.71 -11.07
C GLY A 172 17.53 -3.62 -12.59
N LYS A 173 17.41 -4.77 -13.30
CA LYS A 173 17.31 -4.83 -14.76
C LYS A 173 16.03 -5.51 -15.18
N TYR A 174 15.23 -4.83 -15.97
CA TYR A 174 13.95 -5.31 -16.45
C TYR A 174 13.51 -4.53 -17.70
N ASP A 175 12.63 -5.14 -18.47
CA ASP A 175 11.93 -4.56 -19.59
C ASP A 175 10.42 -4.84 -19.46
N GLU A 176 9.62 -4.36 -20.40
CA GLU A 176 8.17 -4.56 -20.41
C GLU A 176 7.77 -6.04 -20.39
N VAL A 177 8.55 -6.93 -21.04
CA VAL A 177 8.26 -8.37 -21.11
C VAL A 177 8.38 -9.00 -19.73
N ILE A 178 9.45 -8.70 -19.02
CA ILE A 178 9.67 -9.20 -17.66
C ILE A 178 8.62 -8.62 -16.71
N LEU A 179 8.35 -7.31 -16.78
CA LEU A 179 7.34 -6.70 -15.93
C LEU A 179 5.96 -7.32 -16.15
N LYS A 180 5.54 -7.51 -17.41
CA LYS A 180 4.26 -8.15 -17.75
C LYS A 180 4.16 -9.53 -17.12
N TYR A 181 5.20 -10.36 -17.28
CA TYR A 181 5.24 -11.70 -16.71
C TYR A 181 5.17 -11.70 -15.19
N LEU A 182 5.92 -10.79 -14.52
CA LEU A 182 5.89 -10.66 -13.07
C LEU A 182 4.55 -10.14 -12.55
N MET A 183 3.88 -9.24 -13.27
CA MET A 183 2.55 -8.75 -12.89
C MET A 183 1.53 -9.89 -12.88
N GLU A 184 1.63 -10.80 -13.85
CA GLU A 184 0.68 -11.90 -14.04
C GLU A 184 0.93 -13.03 -13.03
N TYR A 185 2.15 -13.56 -12.99
CA TYR A 185 2.44 -14.82 -12.32
C TYR A 185 3.15 -14.69 -10.97
N ARG A 186 3.68 -13.52 -10.63
CA ARG A 186 4.38 -13.39 -9.37
C ARG A 186 3.43 -13.44 -8.20
N PHE A 187 3.69 -14.38 -7.30
CA PHE A 187 3.12 -14.47 -5.98
C PHE A 187 4.26 -14.34 -4.97
N GLY A 188 4.17 -13.40 -4.05
CA GLY A 188 5.26 -13.23 -3.10
C GLY A 188 5.03 -12.09 -2.13
N PRO A 189 6.08 -11.62 -1.45
CA PRO A 189 5.98 -10.54 -0.51
C PRO A 189 5.34 -9.30 -1.15
N VAL A 190 4.45 -8.66 -0.40
CA VAL A 190 3.71 -7.48 -0.85
C VAL A 190 4.64 -6.37 -1.33
N ASP A 191 5.80 -6.18 -0.67
CA ASP A 191 6.82 -5.20 -1.06
C ASP A 191 7.31 -5.38 -2.49
N GLU A 192 7.53 -6.62 -2.89
CA GLU A 192 8.03 -6.93 -4.23
C GLU A 192 6.95 -6.65 -5.29
N LEU A 193 5.69 -6.99 -5.00
CA LEU A 193 4.57 -6.69 -5.90
C LEU A 193 4.32 -5.18 -6.04
N ILE A 194 4.43 -4.43 -4.94
CA ILE A 194 4.37 -2.96 -4.98
C ILE A 194 5.54 -2.38 -5.80
N SER A 195 6.73 -2.99 -5.69
CA SER A 195 7.89 -2.57 -6.48
C SER A 195 7.66 -2.81 -7.97
N VAL A 196 7.12 -3.99 -8.35
CA VAL A 196 6.76 -4.31 -9.74
C VAL A 196 5.71 -3.34 -10.27
N TRP A 197 4.68 -3.04 -9.51
CA TRP A 197 3.64 -2.07 -9.87
C TRP A 197 4.24 -0.67 -10.14
N LYS A 198 5.11 -0.15 -9.25
CA LYS A 198 5.80 1.13 -9.45
C LYS A 198 6.67 1.14 -10.72
N SER A 199 7.35 0.02 -11.00
CA SER A 199 8.18 -0.12 -12.20
C SER A 199 7.32 -0.14 -13.46
N ALA A 200 6.20 -0.86 -13.46
CA ALA A 200 5.26 -0.93 -14.57
C ALA A 200 4.62 0.42 -14.90
N GLN A 201 4.29 1.23 -13.87
CA GLN A 201 3.84 2.61 -14.07
C GLN A 201 4.90 3.47 -14.78
N GLY A 202 6.18 3.27 -14.47
CA GLY A 202 7.28 3.96 -15.14
C GLY A 202 7.40 3.63 -16.64
N PHE A 203 6.85 2.51 -17.10
CA PHE A 203 6.74 2.09 -18.49
C PHE A 203 5.37 2.38 -19.13
N GLU A 204 4.48 3.09 -18.41
CA GLU A 204 3.10 3.38 -18.88
C GLU A 204 2.31 2.10 -19.25
N MET A 205 2.57 1.00 -18.54
CA MET A 205 1.89 -0.28 -18.77
C MET A 205 0.51 -0.28 -18.12
N ASP A 206 -0.41 -1.09 -18.66
CA ASP A 206 -1.67 -1.38 -17.99
C ASP A 206 -1.42 -2.22 -16.74
N THR A 207 -1.73 -1.64 -15.58
CA THR A 207 -1.49 -2.23 -14.25
C THR A 207 -2.78 -2.67 -13.55
N TYR A 208 -3.92 -2.62 -14.23
CA TYR A 208 -5.24 -2.84 -13.66
C TYR A 208 -5.39 -4.17 -12.88
N GLU A 209 -4.99 -5.29 -13.47
CA GLU A 209 -5.09 -6.60 -12.83
C GLU A 209 -4.16 -6.73 -11.62
N LEU A 210 -2.97 -6.12 -11.69
CA LEU A 210 -2.04 -6.08 -10.57
C LEU A 210 -2.57 -5.19 -9.43
N GLU A 211 -3.21 -4.07 -9.75
CA GLU A 211 -3.85 -3.19 -8.77
C GLU A 211 -4.98 -3.90 -8.04
N GLU A 212 -5.83 -4.64 -8.74
CA GLU A 212 -6.89 -5.44 -8.13
C GLU A 212 -6.32 -6.50 -7.18
N LYS A 213 -5.29 -7.22 -7.60
CA LYS A 213 -4.57 -8.21 -6.79
C LYS A 213 -3.95 -7.56 -5.54
N LEU A 214 -3.27 -6.42 -5.71
CA LEU A 214 -2.66 -5.68 -4.61
C LEU A 214 -3.70 -5.16 -3.62
N LEU A 215 -4.80 -4.57 -4.08
CA LEU A 215 -5.88 -4.11 -3.21
C LEU A 215 -6.46 -5.26 -2.39
N GLY A 216 -6.63 -6.44 -3.00
CA GLY A 216 -7.05 -7.65 -2.29
C GLY A 216 -6.11 -8.07 -1.16
N LEU A 217 -4.80 -7.96 -1.38
CA LEU A 217 -3.78 -8.28 -0.37
C LEU A 217 -3.65 -7.19 0.71
N LEU A 218 -3.74 -5.93 0.31
CA LEU A 218 -3.48 -4.78 1.19
C LEU A 218 -4.65 -4.42 2.08
N MET A 219 -5.88 -4.82 1.75
CA MET A 219 -7.06 -4.46 2.55
C MET A 219 -6.99 -4.95 4.01
N PHE A 220 -6.23 -5.99 4.28
CA PHE A 220 -6.08 -6.57 5.63
C PHE A 220 -4.80 -6.15 6.35
N THR A 221 -3.92 -5.36 5.71
CA THR A 221 -2.64 -4.94 6.28
C THR A 221 -2.63 -3.43 6.56
N SER A 222 -2.17 -3.04 7.77
CA SER A 222 -2.03 -1.63 8.13
C SER A 222 -0.71 -1.00 7.69
N ASP A 223 0.30 -1.84 7.39
CA ASP A 223 1.69 -1.39 7.19
C ASP A 223 1.89 -0.65 5.86
N TYR A 224 1.07 -0.97 4.86
CA TYR A 224 1.15 -0.40 3.50
C TYR A 224 -0.02 0.54 3.17
N ARG A 225 -0.59 1.22 4.17
CA ARG A 225 -1.78 2.05 3.96
C ARG A 225 -1.60 3.13 2.90
N LYS A 226 -0.45 3.81 2.90
CA LYS A 226 -0.17 4.89 1.93
C LYS A 226 -0.05 4.37 0.51
N GLU A 227 0.63 3.24 0.34
CA GLU A 227 0.76 2.56 -0.93
C GLU A 227 -0.60 2.05 -1.42
N GLY A 228 -1.37 1.44 -0.53
CA GLY A 228 -2.72 0.96 -0.82
C GLY A 228 -3.69 2.08 -1.24
N GLU A 229 -3.63 3.24 -0.59
CA GLU A 229 -4.43 4.40 -0.99
C GLU A 229 -4.04 4.92 -2.39
N LYS A 230 -2.75 4.93 -2.72
CA LYS A 230 -2.28 5.34 -4.04
C LYS A 230 -2.70 4.34 -5.13
N ILE A 231 -2.56 3.05 -4.86
CA ILE A 231 -3.03 1.98 -5.76
C ILE A 231 -4.54 2.09 -5.95
N LEU A 232 -5.29 2.36 -4.88
CA LEU A 232 -6.73 2.57 -4.95
C LEU A 232 -7.10 3.79 -5.81
N GLU A 233 -6.33 4.87 -5.71
CA GLU A 233 -6.53 6.08 -6.54
C GLU A 233 -6.38 5.75 -8.02
N ASP A 234 -5.29 5.07 -8.40
CA ASP A 234 -5.03 4.66 -9.78
C ASP A 234 -6.11 3.68 -10.27
N TYR A 235 -6.46 2.67 -9.47
CA TYR A 235 -7.50 1.69 -9.80
C TYR A 235 -8.88 2.33 -10.05
N VAL A 236 -9.28 3.28 -9.20
CA VAL A 236 -10.56 3.99 -9.34
C VAL A 236 -10.61 4.86 -10.60
N HIS A 237 -9.47 5.38 -11.06
CA HIS A 237 -9.38 6.09 -12.34
C HIS A 237 -9.67 5.18 -13.54
N HIS A 238 -9.30 3.90 -13.47
CA HIS A 238 -9.53 2.94 -14.55
C HIS A 238 -10.95 2.34 -14.53
N SER A 239 -11.43 1.86 -13.40
CA SER A 239 -12.68 1.09 -13.31
C SER A 239 -13.81 1.74 -12.50
N GLY A 240 -13.48 2.52 -11.51
CA GLY A 240 -14.42 3.33 -10.72
C GLY A 240 -15.22 2.62 -9.63
N LYS A 241 -16.08 1.65 -9.91
CA LYS A 241 -17.15 1.18 -8.98
C LYS A 241 -17.14 -0.31 -8.69
N GLU A 242 -16.03 -0.97 -8.86
CA GLU A 242 -15.98 -2.41 -8.75
C GLU A 242 -16.05 -2.93 -7.31
N ARG A 243 -16.36 -4.21 -7.17
CA ARG A 243 -16.52 -4.89 -5.89
C ARG A 243 -15.29 -4.77 -5.00
N ILE A 244 -14.08 -4.81 -5.58
CA ILE A 244 -12.84 -4.71 -4.82
C ILE A 244 -12.67 -3.33 -4.18
N THR A 245 -13.03 -2.26 -4.89
CA THR A 245 -13.02 -0.88 -4.35
C THR A 245 -13.93 -0.77 -3.14
N GLY A 246 -15.16 -1.30 -3.23
CA GLY A 246 -16.11 -1.33 -2.13
C GLY A 246 -15.60 -2.12 -0.93
N ALA A 247 -14.98 -3.28 -1.16
CA ALA A 247 -14.38 -4.11 -0.12
C ALA A 247 -13.21 -3.40 0.57
N TYR A 248 -12.30 -2.79 -0.21
CA TYR A 248 -11.17 -2.03 0.32
C TYR A 248 -11.62 -0.82 1.14
N LEU A 249 -12.61 -0.06 0.66
CA LEU A 249 -13.21 1.06 1.39
C LEU A 249 -13.85 0.59 2.69
N THR A 250 -14.55 -0.54 2.69
CA THR A 250 -15.17 -1.12 3.89
C THR A 250 -14.10 -1.45 4.94
N GLN A 251 -13.00 -2.10 4.57
CA GLN A 251 -11.90 -2.40 5.49
C GLN A 251 -11.20 -1.15 6.00
N THR A 252 -11.00 -0.16 5.14
CA THR A 252 -10.40 1.14 5.53
C THR A 252 -11.31 1.91 6.49
N ALA A 253 -12.62 1.93 6.21
CA ALA A 253 -13.62 2.55 7.08
C ALA A 253 -13.71 1.84 8.44
N TYR A 254 -13.66 0.50 8.45
CA TYR A 254 -13.58 -0.28 9.68
C TYR A 254 -12.33 0.06 10.48
N GLY A 255 -11.17 0.13 9.84
CA GLY A 255 -9.93 0.54 10.49
C GLY A 255 -10.00 1.95 11.08
N ALA A 256 -10.63 2.89 10.37
CA ALA A 256 -10.79 4.26 10.83
C ALA A 256 -11.79 4.38 11.98
N PHE A 257 -12.93 3.70 11.89
CA PHE A 257 -14.03 3.83 12.84
C PHE A 257 -13.84 2.99 14.11
N VAL A 258 -13.45 1.71 13.98
CA VAL A 258 -13.32 0.80 15.11
C VAL A 258 -11.93 0.84 15.75
N LYS A 259 -10.87 1.00 14.93
CA LYS A 259 -9.46 1.01 15.39
C LYS A 259 -8.86 2.41 15.49
N GLU A 260 -9.66 3.45 15.26
CA GLU A 260 -9.27 4.86 15.35
C GLU A 260 -8.07 5.24 14.46
N TYR A 261 -7.90 4.54 13.32
CA TYR A 261 -6.86 4.90 12.37
C TYR A 261 -7.17 6.22 11.66
N PRO A 262 -6.15 7.07 11.40
CA PRO A 262 -6.39 8.31 10.69
C PRO A 262 -6.88 8.03 9.26
N MET A 263 -7.98 8.67 8.88
CA MET A 263 -8.51 8.64 7.52
C MET A 263 -7.87 9.75 6.68
N SER A 264 -7.38 9.41 5.50
CA SER A 264 -6.87 10.41 4.57
C SER A 264 -8.00 11.23 3.92
N VAL A 265 -7.63 12.39 3.37
CA VAL A 265 -8.56 13.23 2.63
C VAL A 265 -9.09 12.52 1.39
N PHE A 266 -8.23 11.75 0.72
CA PHE A 266 -8.60 10.97 -0.46
C PHE A 266 -9.66 9.90 -0.12
N VAL A 267 -9.40 9.04 0.87
CA VAL A 267 -10.35 8.00 1.28
C VAL A 267 -11.68 8.62 1.71
N ARG A 268 -11.65 9.74 2.43
CA ARG A 268 -12.86 10.45 2.81
C ARG A 268 -13.66 10.93 1.59
N SER A 269 -13.02 11.56 0.62
CA SER A 269 -13.69 12.01 -0.61
C SER A 269 -14.29 10.84 -1.39
N LEU A 270 -13.60 9.70 -1.39
CA LEU A 270 -14.07 8.49 -2.03
C LEU A 270 -15.26 7.86 -1.29
N LEU A 271 -15.28 7.91 0.05
CA LEU A 271 -16.43 7.50 0.85
C LEU A 271 -17.64 8.42 0.62
N GLU A 272 -17.44 9.74 0.50
CA GLU A 272 -18.50 10.68 0.13
C GLU A 272 -19.09 10.32 -1.24
N ARG A 273 -18.22 10.06 -2.21
CA ARG A 273 -18.63 9.64 -3.55
C ARG A 273 -19.36 8.29 -3.52
N ALA A 274 -18.84 7.31 -2.80
CA ALA A 274 -19.45 5.99 -2.66
C ALA A 274 -20.84 6.07 -2.02
N TYR A 275 -21.02 6.96 -1.03
CA TYR A 275 -22.31 7.20 -0.38
C TYR A 275 -23.32 7.85 -1.35
N ASP A 276 -22.90 8.89 -2.08
CA ASP A 276 -23.74 9.63 -3.02
C ASP A 276 -24.18 8.76 -4.21
N GLU A 277 -23.26 7.98 -4.75
CA GLU A 277 -23.48 7.14 -5.92
C GLU A 277 -24.04 5.75 -5.55
N LYS A 278 -24.23 5.49 -4.25
CA LYS A 278 -24.78 4.23 -3.67
C LYS A 278 -23.97 3.00 -4.08
N TRP A 279 -22.66 3.07 -3.90
CA TRP A 279 -21.80 1.92 -4.12
C TRP A 279 -22.13 0.79 -3.15
N PRO A 280 -21.83 -0.47 -3.51
CA PRO A 280 -22.05 -1.63 -2.65
C PRO A 280 -20.98 -1.68 -1.53
N VAL A 281 -21.15 -0.83 -0.52
CA VAL A 281 -20.25 -0.75 0.65
C VAL A 281 -21.02 -1.05 1.93
N ASP A 282 -20.32 -1.52 2.96
CA ASP A 282 -20.91 -1.78 4.28
C ASP A 282 -21.33 -0.49 4.99
N PHE A 283 -22.25 -0.63 5.96
CA PHE A 283 -22.74 0.49 6.76
C PHE A 283 -21.65 1.19 7.57
N VAL A 284 -20.54 0.50 7.89
CA VAL A 284 -19.38 1.11 8.56
C VAL A 284 -18.79 2.27 7.76
N CYS A 285 -18.88 2.23 6.43
CA CYS A 285 -18.48 3.36 5.58
C CYS A 285 -19.28 4.62 5.88
N SER A 286 -20.60 4.46 6.11
CA SER A 286 -21.46 5.57 6.52
C SER A 286 -21.13 6.07 7.92
N LEU A 287 -20.84 5.18 8.87
CA LEU A 287 -20.44 5.54 10.23
C LEU A 287 -19.10 6.30 10.26
N ALA A 288 -18.10 5.79 9.54
CA ALA A 288 -16.81 6.43 9.43
C ALA A 288 -16.91 7.82 8.76
N LEU A 289 -17.77 7.95 7.76
CA LEU A 289 -18.06 9.23 7.10
C LEU A 289 -18.73 10.22 8.05
N LEU A 290 -19.75 9.79 8.80
CA LEU A 290 -20.44 10.63 9.80
C LEU A 290 -19.48 11.07 10.91
N GLU A 291 -18.60 10.18 11.37
CA GLU A 291 -17.57 10.53 12.33
C GLU A 291 -16.56 11.55 11.76
N ALA A 292 -16.16 11.40 10.48
CA ALA A 292 -15.31 12.37 9.80
C ALA A 292 -15.98 13.76 9.74
N TYR A 293 -17.28 13.81 9.45
CA TYR A 293 -18.05 15.06 9.48
C TYR A 293 -18.08 15.70 10.88
N SER A 294 -18.12 14.90 11.94
CA SER A 294 -18.10 15.43 13.31
C SER A 294 -16.79 16.15 13.69
N LYS A 295 -15.71 15.89 12.95
CA LYS A 295 -14.38 16.51 13.16
C LYS A 295 -14.21 17.82 12.38
N GLU A 296 -15.15 18.15 11.48
CA GLU A 296 -15.10 19.35 10.66
C GLU A 296 -15.65 20.56 11.39
N LYS A 297 -15.01 21.72 11.21
CA LYS A 297 -15.48 22.98 11.77
C LYS A 297 -16.76 23.49 11.10
N LYS A 298 -16.96 23.18 9.84
CA LYS A 298 -18.10 23.61 9.04
C LYS A 298 -18.37 22.58 7.95
N LEU A 299 -19.61 22.13 7.86
CA LEU A 299 -20.07 21.22 6.80
C LEU A 299 -20.72 22.01 5.67
N GLU A 300 -20.51 21.55 4.45
CA GLU A 300 -21.24 22.04 3.27
C GLU A 300 -22.69 21.52 3.29
N LYS A 301 -23.56 22.17 2.49
CA LYS A 301 -24.98 21.80 2.44
C LYS A 301 -25.21 20.33 2.13
N LYS A 302 -24.42 19.77 1.19
CA LYS A 302 -24.51 18.36 0.79
C LYS A 302 -24.09 17.43 1.92
N GLN A 303 -22.99 17.74 2.60
CA GLN A 303 -22.49 17.00 3.75
C GLN A 303 -23.47 17.03 4.92
N LEU A 304 -24.17 18.16 5.14
CA LEU A 304 -25.23 18.25 6.14
C LEU A 304 -26.38 17.28 5.81
N CYS A 305 -26.84 17.23 4.55
CA CYS A 305 -27.90 16.30 4.13
C CYS A 305 -27.46 14.84 4.33
N ASN A 306 -26.24 14.50 3.95
CA ASN A 306 -25.69 13.15 4.17
C ASN A 306 -25.60 12.81 5.67
N ALA A 307 -25.11 13.75 6.49
CA ALA A 307 -25.06 13.58 7.94
C ALA A 307 -26.43 13.34 8.57
N GLU A 308 -27.45 14.12 8.15
CA GLU A 308 -28.84 13.94 8.61
C GLU A 308 -29.40 12.56 8.25
N GLU A 309 -29.18 12.11 7.00
CA GLU A 309 -29.65 10.81 6.53
C GLU A 309 -28.97 9.66 7.27
N ILE A 310 -27.64 9.72 7.46
CA ILE A 310 -26.89 8.68 8.19
C ILE A 310 -27.31 8.68 9.66
N LEU A 311 -27.40 9.86 10.29
CA LEU A 311 -27.85 9.94 11.68
C LEU A 311 -29.25 9.38 11.87
N GLN A 312 -30.17 9.63 10.93
CA GLN A 312 -31.51 9.07 10.95
C GLN A 312 -31.49 7.53 10.96
N LYS A 313 -30.62 6.92 10.13
CA LYS A 313 -30.45 5.46 10.11
C LYS A 313 -29.92 4.94 11.45
N CYS A 314 -28.92 5.62 12.03
CA CYS A 314 -28.39 5.27 13.35
C CYS A 314 -29.47 5.33 14.44
N VAL A 315 -30.22 6.43 14.51
CA VAL A 315 -31.27 6.62 15.52
C VAL A 315 -32.38 5.56 15.38
N LYS A 316 -32.80 5.23 14.16
CA LYS A 316 -33.80 4.17 13.92
C LYS A 316 -33.31 2.80 14.41
N GLN A 317 -32.02 2.54 14.37
CA GLN A 317 -31.42 1.29 14.88
C GLN A 317 -31.07 1.39 16.37
N GLY A 318 -31.27 2.57 16.98
CA GLY A 318 -30.92 2.87 18.37
C GLY A 318 -29.41 2.87 18.61
N MET A 319 -28.63 3.23 17.60
CA MET A 319 -27.18 3.40 17.67
C MET A 319 -26.85 4.84 18.06
N TYR A 320 -26.08 5.02 19.11
CA TYR A 320 -25.67 6.33 19.62
C TYR A 320 -24.18 6.29 19.94
N PHE A 321 -23.40 7.14 19.30
CA PHE A 321 -21.93 7.17 19.44
C PHE A 321 -21.48 8.48 20.09
N ALA A 322 -20.33 8.47 20.75
CA ALA A 322 -19.81 9.65 21.45
C ALA A 322 -19.54 10.83 20.49
N PHE A 323 -19.13 10.57 19.27
CA PHE A 323 -18.86 11.63 18.31
C PHE A 323 -20.12 12.40 17.88
N PHE A 324 -21.35 11.87 18.14
CA PHE A 324 -22.58 12.62 17.87
C PHE A 324 -22.59 13.97 18.57
N GLY A 325 -22.03 14.06 19.78
CA GLY A 325 -21.94 15.32 20.52
C GLY A 325 -21.09 16.41 19.83
N LYS A 326 -20.39 16.06 18.76
CA LYS A 326 -19.59 17.00 17.96
C LYS A 326 -20.26 17.40 16.64
N LEU A 327 -21.37 16.74 16.28
CA LEU A 327 -22.13 17.08 15.07
C LEU A 327 -22.84 18.45 15.23
N PRO A 328 -23.13 19.15 14.13
CA PRO A 328 -23.89 20.40 14.17
C PRO A 328 -25.24 20.25 14.87
N VAL A 329 -25.60 21.27 15.67
CA VAL A 329 -26.89 21.30 16.40
C VAL A 329 -28.08 21.10 15.45
N SER A 330 -28.01 21.67 14.24
CA SER A 330 -29.07 21.50 13.22
C SER A 330 -29.35 20.06 12.85
N VAL A 331 -28.31 19.20 12.87
CA VAL A 331 -28.40 17.76 12.57
C VAL A 331 -28.95 16.97 13.75
N LEU A 332 -28.64 17.38 14.98
CA LEU A 332 -28.98 16.70 16.24
C LEU A 332 -30.38 17.06 16.76
N SER A 333 -30.79 18.31 16.64
CA SER A 333 -32.02 18.84 17.24
C SER A 333 -33.32 18.11 16.82
N PRO A 334 -33.49 17.66 15.56
CA PRO A 334 -34.68 16.92 15.17
C PRO A 334 -34.88 15.62 15.98
N TYR A 335 -33.77 15.07 16.51
CA TYR A 335 -33.76 13.81 17.30
C TYR A 335 -33.61 14.05 18.79
N GLN A 336 -33.62 15.28 19.27
CA GLN A 336 -33.38 15.66 20.66
C GLN A 336 -32.04 15.11 21.21
N LEU A 337 -31.02 15.18 20.38
CA LEU A 337 -29.66 14.72 20.70
C LEU A 337 -28.70 15.87 21.00
N ASP A 338 -29.10 17.10 20.74
CA ASP A 338 -28.31 18.33 20.96
C ASP A 338 -28.10 18.65 22.46
N ASP A 339 -28.95 18.12 23.34
CA ASP A 339 -28.84 18.22 24.81
C ASP A 339 -28.21 17.01 25.48
N LYS A 340 -27.70 16.03 24.67
CA LYS A 340 -27.17 14.78 25.21
C LYS A 340 -25.66 14.81 25.39
N THR A 341 -25.22 14.14 26.45
CA THR A 341 -23.83 13.78 26.71
C THR A 341 -23.70 12.29 26.48
N PHE A 342 -22.72 11.90 25.69
CA PHE A 342 -22.48 10.50 25.34
C PHE A 342 -21.26 9.98 26.09
N VAL A 343 -21.39 8.76 26.62
CA VAL A 343 -20.27 7.99 27.19
C VAL A 343 -20.10 6.74 26.36
N GLU A 344 -18.86 6.39 26.04
CA GLU A 344 -18.53 5.30 25.12
C GLU A 344 -17.39 4.46 25.70
N TYR A 345 -17.45 3.17 25.42
CA TYR A 345 -16.45 2.19 25.81
C TYR A 345 -16.23 1.20 24.68
N HIS A 346 -14.96 0.91 24.38
CA HIS A 346 -14.58 -0.06 23.38
C HIS A 346 -14.10 -1.33 24.08
N ALA A 347 -14.65 -2.46 23.70
CA ALA A 347 -14.30 -3.78 24.22
C ALA A 347 -14.34 -4.83 23.10
N ASP A 348 -13.99 -6.07 23.44
CA ASP A 348 -14.21 -7.19 22.53
C ASP A 348 -15.72 -7.29 22.19
N PRO A 349 -16.09 -7.54 20.92
CA PRO A 349 -17.51 -7.67 20.51
C PRO A 349 -18.28 -8.74 21.30
N SER A 350 -17.60 -9.79 21.79
CA SER A 350 -18.16 -10.86 22.61
C SER A 350 -18.30 -10.49 24.10
N ALA A 351 -17.76 -9.33 24.52
CA ALA A 351 -17.76 -8.90 25.91
C ALA A 351 -19.18 -8.55 26.40
N LYS A 352 -19.47 -8.92 27.62
CA LYS A 352 -20.64 -8.41 28.35
C LYS A 352 -20.21 -7.13 29.07
N VAL A 353 -20.72 -5.98 28.62
CA VAL A 353 -20.36 -4.67 29.18
C VAL A 353 -21.48 -4.14 30.05
N THR A 354 -21.11 -3.72 31.27
CA THR A 354 -22.03 -3.09 32.24
C THR A 354 -21.51 -1.69 32.55
N LEU A 355 -22.39 -0.72 32.43
CA LEU A 355 -22.13 0.66 32.83
C LEU A 355 -22.62 0.86 34.28
N TYR A 356 -21.74 1.33 35.12
CA TYR A 356 -22.05 1.82 36.45
C TYR A 356 -22.02 3.34 36.45
N TYR A 357 -23.12 3.99 36.83
CA TYR A 357 -23.18 5.43 36.78
C TYR A 357 -23.98 6.02 37.93
N ALA A 358 -23.66 7.24 38.30
CA ALA A 358 -24.43 8.00 39.29
C ALA A 358 -24.51 9.47 38.84
N LEU A 359 -25.70 10.05 39.01
CA LEU A 359 -25.94 11.48 38.77
C LEU A 359 -25.96 12.19 40.10
N ASP A 360 -25.05 13.15 40.29
CA ASP A 360 -24.94 13.98 41.48
C ASP A 360 -25.30 15.43 41.11
N ALA A 361 -26.38 15.91 41.71
CA ALA A 361 -26.85 17.28 41.55
C ALA A 361 -26.19 18.25 42.52
N GLY A 362 -25.15 17.84 43.26
CA GLY A 362 -24.44 18.67 44.23
C GLY A 362 -25.26 18.94 45.52
N LEU A 363 -26.25 18.05 45.81
CA LEU A 363 -27.18 18.21 46.93
C LEU A 363 -26.68 17.51 48.20
N GLY A 364 -25.41 17.11 48.27
CA GLY A 364 -24.75 16.65 49.52
C GLY A 364 -25.11 15.25 50.00
N ASN A 365 -25.72 14.40 49.16
CA ASN A 365 -26.12 13.03 49.51
C ASN A 365 -25.10 11.99 49.02
N GLN A 366 -25.12 10.81 49.66
CA GLN A 366 -24.35 9.68 49.21
C GLN A 366 -24.63 9.36 47.73
N VAL A 367 -23.60 9.24 46.93
CA VAL A 367 -23.67 8.88 45.50
C VAL A 367 -24.09 7.43 45.41
N LYS A 368 -25.27 7.17 44.88
CA LYS A 368 -25.75 5.82 44.62
C LYS A 368 -25.60 5.45 43.13
N TYR A 369 -24.75 4.46 42.88
CA TYR A 369 -24.57 3.93 41.53
C TYR A 369 -25.78 3.13 41.07
N GLN A 370 -26.14 3.34 39.80
CA GLN A 370 -27.04 2.52 39.03
C GLN A 370 -26.21 1.65 38.10
N THR A 371 -26.73 0.48 37.77
CA THR A 371 -26.07 -0.46 36.88
C THR A 371 -26.93 -0.68 35.64
N GLU A 372 -26.34 -0.69 34.48
CA GLU A 372 -27.02 -0.92 33.23
C GLU A 372 -26.17 -1.78 32.29
N PRO A 373 -26.66 -2.94 31.84
CA PRO A 373 -26.01 -3.72 30.80
C PRO A 373 -26.16 -2.98 29.48
N LEU A 374 -25.03 -2.81 28.78
CA LEU A 374 -25.00 -2.18 27.48
C LEU A 374 -25.01 -3.25 26.39
N ARG A 375 -25.63 -2.92 25.26
CA ARG A 375 -25.53 -3.73 24.05
C ARG A 375 -24.37 -3.27 23.19
N ASP A 376 -23.78 -4.19 22.44
CA ASP A 376 -22.90 -3.86 21.35
C ASP A 376 -23.67 -3.06 20.28
N LEU A 377 -23.20 -1.88 19.96
CA LEU A 377 -23.76 -1.03 18.93
C LEU A 377 -23.16 -1.35 17.56
N TYR A 378 -21.86 -1.58 17.54
CA TYR A 378 -21.10 -1.96 16.36
C TYR A 378 -19.71 -2.45 16.77
N GLU A 379 -19.38 -3.73 16.46
CA GLU A 379 -18.05 -4.34 16.57
C GLU A 379 -17.27 -3.99 17.86
N GLY A 380 -17.94 -4.11 19.01
CA GLY A 380 -17.35 -3.85 20.32
C GLY A 380 -17.44 -2.40 20.80
N ILE A 381 -18.24 -1.56 20.17
CA ILE A 381 -18.52 -0.20 20.62
C ILE A 381 -19.80 -0.18 21.43
N PHE A 382 -19.68 0.20 22.70
CA PHE A 382 -20.77 0.31 23.68
C PHE A 382 -20.94 1.75 24.09
N ALA A 383 -22.14 2.32 23.99
CA ALA A 383 -22.39 3.69 24.36
C ALA A 383 -23.75 3.92 25.00
N LYS A 384 -23.85 5.01 25.77
CA LYS A 384 -25.09 5.50 26.36
C LYS A 384 -25.11 7.02 26.35
N SER A 385 -26.30 7.58 26.12
CA SER A 385 -26.54 9.03 26.20
C SER A 385 -27.18 9.42 27.52
N PHE A 386 -26.80 10.58 28.04
CA PHE A 386 -27.33 11.20 29.24
C PHE A 386 -27.78 12.62 28.92
N THR A 387 -28.86 13.07 29.58
CA THR A 387 -29.17 14.49 29.64
C THR A 387 -28.71 15.00 31.01
N LEU A 388 -27.70 15.87 31.00
CA LEU A 388 -27.17 16.48 32.21
C LEU A 388 -27.68 17.90 32.35
N PHE A 389 -28.12 18.26 33.55
CA PHE A 389 -28.48 19.62 33.86
C PHE A 389 -27.30 20.43 34.33
N TYR A 390 -27.32 21.77 34.20
CA TYR A 390 -26.23 22.64 34.62
C TYR A 390 -25.88 22.43 36.09
N GLY A 391 -24.62 22.13 36.37
CA GLY A 391 -24.11 21.84 37.71
C GLY A 391 -24.32 20.40 38.16
N GLU A 392 -24.92 19.54 37.32
CA GLU A 392 -25.02 18.10 37.57
C GLU A 392 -23.73 17.41 37.15
N THR A 393 -23.30 16.47 37.96
CA THR A 393 -22.09 15.66 37.73
C THR A 393 -22.49 14.22 37.47
N LEU A 394 -22.00 13.67 36.35
CA LEU A 394 -22.08 12.26 36.04
C LEU A 394 -20.78 11.59 36.48
N ARG A 395 -20.87 10.62 37.38
CA ARG A 395 -19.78 9.73 37.75
C ARG A 395 -20.05 8.38 37.11
N TYR A 396 -19.07 7.80 36.43
CA TYR A 396 -19.29 6.52 35.75
C TYR A 396 -18.01 5.72 35.58
N TYR A 397 -18.15 4.40 35.45
CA TYR A 397 -17.15 3.48 35.02
C TYR A 397 -17.80 2.30 34.31
N PHE A 398 -17.00 1.62 33.50
CA PHE A 398 -17.44 0.41 32.79
C PHE A 398 -16.79 -0.84 33.39
N GLU A 399 -17.52 -1.93 33.36
CA GLU A 399 -17.01 -3.26 33.63
C GLU A 399 -17.31 -4.14 32.42
N SER A 400 -16.29 -4.82 31.89
CA SER A 400 -16.41 -5.75 30.77
C SER A 400 -15.96 -7.14 31.17
N VAL A 401 -16.75 -8.15 30.78
CA VAL A 401 -16.47 -9.57 31.04
C VAL A 401 -16.35 -10.29 29.72
N THR A 402 -15.16 -10.85 29.44
CA THR A 402 -14.88 -11.68 28.27
C THR A 402 -14.33 -13.03 28.73
N GLY A 403 -15.13 -14.09 28.61
CA GLY A 403 -14.83 -15.38 29.20
C GLY A 403 -14.66 -15.27 30.72
N GLU A 404 -13.49 -15.63 31.25
CA GLU A 404 -13.15 -15.52 32.69
C GLU A 404 -12.49 -14.17 33.07
N ARG A 405 -12.21 -13.30 32.10
CA ARG A 405 -11.52 -12.02 32.35
C ARG A 405 -12.53 -10.92 32.64
N VAL A 406 -12.32 -10.24 33.74
CA VAL A 406 -13.10 -9.06 34.14
C VAL A 406 -12.17 -7.83 34.10
N ASN A 407 -12.52 -6.85 33.27
CA ASN A 407 -11.86 -5.56 33.19
C ASN A 407 -12.76 -4.46 33.72
N ARG A 408 -12.23 -3.60 34.57
CA ARG A 408 -12.93 -2.45 35.10
C ARG A 408 -12.15 -1.18 34.81
N THR A 409 -12.81 -0.17 34.24
CA THR A 409 -12.21 1.13 34.00
C THR A 409 -12.11 1.94 35.29
N GLN A 410 -11.23 2.93 35.30
CA GLN A 410 -11.23 3.92 36.37
C GLN A 410 -12.51 4.76 36.32
N GLU A 411 -12.95 5.25 37.50
CA GLU A 411 -14.07 6.17 37.57
C GLU A 411 -13.79 7.45 36.81
N ARG A 412 -14.71 7.86 35.95
CA ARG A 412 -14.68 9.14 35.24
C ARG A 412 -15.76 10.05 35.79
N VAL A 413 -15.48 11.34 35.76
CA VAL A 413 -16.37 12.37 36.27
C VAL A 413 -16.57 13.43 35.19
N LEU A 414 -17.82 13.63 34.78
CA LEU A 414 -18.22 14.67 33.84
C LEU A 414 -19.15 15.64 34.54
N THR A 415 -18.80 16.91 34.62
CA THR A 415 -19.62 17.96 35.20
C THR A 415 -20.11 18.88 34.09
N MET A 416 -21.44 19.09 34.03
CA MET A 416 -22.00 20.12 33.17
C MET A 416 -21.73 21.48 33.84
N ASN A 417 -20.73 22.18 33.31
CA ASN A 417 -20.27 23.45 33.88
C ASN A 417 -21.37 24.51 33.79
N LYS A 418 -21.45 25.34 34.84
CA LYS A 418 -22.20 26.58 34.78
C LYS A 418 -21.58 27.50 33.75
N ILE A 419 -22.38 28.24 33.01
CA ILE A 419 -21.91 29.35 32.19
C ILE A 419 -21.34 30.39 33.20
N GLU A 420 -20.01 30.54 33.24
CA GLU A 420 -19.36 31.51 34.11
C GLU A 420 -19.86 32.92 33.83
N GLY A 421 -20.16 33.68 34.87
CA GLY A 421 -20.53 35.08 34.74
C GLY A 421 -22.02 35.40 34.83
N THR A 422 -22.91 34.43 34.85
CA THR A 422 -24.35 34.67 35.12
C THR A 422 -24.64 34.60 36.62
N PRO A 423 -25.18 35.63 37.23
CA PRO A 423 -25.74 35.51 38.57
C PRO A 423 -26.77 34.39 38.56
N VAL A 424 -27.02 33.75 39.71
CA VAL A 424 -27.91 32.59 39.85
C VAL A 424 -29.19 32.79 39.00
N SER A 425 -29.16 32.26 37.79
CA SER A 425 -30.22 32.47 36.82
C SER A 425 -31.46 31.69 37.18
N LYS A 426 -32.62 32.12 36.70
CA LYS A 426 -33.89 31.36 36.83
C LYS A 426 -33.70 29.91 36.30
N TYR A 427 -32.88 29.74 35.29
CA TYR A 427 -32.52 28.44 34.69
C TYR A 427 -31.73 27.57 35.67
N HIS A 428 -30.82 28.12 36.46
CA HIS A 428 -30.11 27.37 37.49
C HIS A 428 -31.06 26.81 38.55
N MET A 429 -32.01 27.64 39.03
CA MET A 429 -32.99 27.17 40.00
C MET A 429 -33.93 26.15 39.43
N ILE A 430 -34.38 26.31 38.17
CA ILE A 430 -35.18 25.35 37.47
C ILE A 430 -34.42 24.04 37.26
N ASN A 431 -33.14 24.11 36.86
CA ASN A 431 -32.31 22.91 36.73
C ASN A 431 -32.13 22.17 38.05
N GLN A 432 -31.93 22.87 39.15
CA GLN A 432 -31.87 22.25 40.48
C GLN A 432 -33.21 21.58 40.84
N MET A 433 -34.35 22.21 40.53
CA MET A 433 -35.69 21.60 40.74
C MET A 433 -35.85 20.34 39.88
N LEU A 434 -35.48 20.38 38.64
CA LEU A 434 -35.54 19.24 37.73
C LEU A 434 -34.61 18.10 38.16
N SER A 435 -33.39 18.40 38.55
CA SER A 435 -32.48 17.41 39.08
C SER A 435 -32.99 16.76 40.37
N ALA A 436 -33.51 17.57 41.32
CA ALA A 436 -34.13 17.06 42.56
C ALA A 436 -35.35 16.20 42.26
N ARG A 437 -36.17 16.56 41.26
CA ARG A 437 -37.30 15.76 40.80
C ARG A 437 -36.86 14.42 40.22
N ARG A 438 -35.83 14.41 39.40
CA ARG A 438 -35.25 13.19 38.82
C ARG A 438 -34.81 12.20 39.90
N LEU A 439 -34.27 12.73 41.01
CA LEU A 439 -33.79 11.95 42.15
C LEU A 439 -34.90 11.65 43.17
N ASP A 440 -36.17 11.89 42.81
CA ASP A 440 -37.39 11.73 43.66
C ASP A 440 -37.30 12.45 45.03
N LYS A 441 -36.52 13.55 45.07
CA LYS A 441 -36.31 14.36 46.28
C LYS A 441 -37.37 15.44 46.43
N LYS A 442 -38.63 15.03 46.65
CA LYS A 442 -39.79 15.93 46.75
C LYS A 442 -39.62 17.10 47.69
N LYS A 443 -39.02 16.89 48.88
CA LYS A 443 -38.77 17.97 49.86
C LYS A 443 -37.84 19.06 49.32
N GLU A 444 -36.80 18.68 48.57
CA GLU A 444 -35.86 19.59 47.94
C GLU A 444 -36.52 20.36 46.77
N VAL A 445 -37.31 19.71 45.97
CA VAL A 445 -38.10 20.36 44.90
C VAL A 445 -39.00 21.46 45.55
N PHE A 446 -39.74 21.15 46.59
CA PHE A 446 -40.56 22.14 47.29
C PHE A 446 -39.77 23.28 47.93
N SER A 447 -38.60 22.98 48.48
CA SER A 447 -37.70 24.01 49.05
C SER A 447 -37.23 24.97 47.95
N GLN A 448 -36.80 24.44 46.80
CA GLN A 448 -36.31 25.27 45.66
C GLN A 448 -37.47 26.08 45.02
N VAL A 449 -38.66 25.50 44.87
CA VAL A 449 -39.84 26.21 44.41
C VAL A 449 -40.22 27.36 45.38
N LYS A 450 -40.18 27.12 46.68
CA LYS A 450 -40.42 28.20 47.66
C LYS A 450 -39.35 29.31 47.59
N LYS A 451 -38.06 28.98 47.40
CA LYS A 451 -37.01 29.96 47.19
C LYS A 451 -37.24 30.74 45.88
N TYR A 452 -37.58 30.08 44.80
CA TYR A 452 -37.89 30.72 43.52
C TYR A 452 -39.08 31.70 43.64
N LEU A 453 -40.17 31.28 44.28
CA LEU A 453 -41.36 32.13 44.47
C LEU A 453 -41.13 33.31 45.44
N ARG A 454 -40.24 33.15 46.43
CA ARG A 454 -39.87 34.24 47.37
C ARG A 454 -38.93 35.29 46.74
N GLN A 455 -38.31 35.00 45.62
CA GLN A 455 -37.44 35.93 44.92
C GLN A 455 -38.17 36.74 43.86
N GLU A 456 -39.38 37.28 44.21
CA GLU A 456 -40.13 38.12 43.27
C GLU A 456 -39.32 39.27 42.66
N GLN A 457 -38.47 39.89 43.43
CA GLN A 457 -37.55 40.92 42.89
C GLN A 457 -36.54 40.37 41.87
N TYR A 458 -36.19 39.13 42.01
CA TYR A 458 -35.25 38.47 41.07
C TYR A 458 -35.93 38.15 39.76
N VAL A 459 -37.17 37.67 39.80
CA VAL A 459 -38.01 37.38 38.63
C VAL A 459 -38.30 38.69 37.88
N LYS A 460 -38.66 39.78 38.59
CA LYS A 460 -38.92 41.06 37.99
C LYS A 460 -37.66 41.64 37.30
N LYS A 461 -36.48 41.55 37.92
CA LYS A 461 -35.20 41.96 37.32
C LYS A 461 -34.88 41.16 36.05
N MET A 462 -35.10 39.88 36.02
CA MET A 462 -34.87 39.04 34.84
C MET A 462 -35.79 39.38 33.68
N PHE A 463 -37.05 39.64 33.93
CA PHE A 463 -37.96 40.12 32.88
C PHE A 463 -37.57 41.48 32.35
N VAL A 464 -37.03 42.39 33.21
CA VAL A 464 -36.50 43.69 32.78
C VAL A 464 -35.27 43.50 31.91
N ILE A 465 -34.35 42.58 32.29
CA ILE A 465 -33.16 42.29 31.49
C ILE A 465 -33.54 41.71 30.11
N GLU A 466 -34.49 40.77 30.05
CA GLU A 466 -34.97 40.23 28.79
C GLU A 466 -35.63 41.31 27.92
N LYS A 467 -36.31 42.25 28.53
CA LYS A 467 -36.92 43.35 27.83
C LYS A 467 -35.91 44.39 27.31
N GLU A 468 -34.87 44.70 28.14
CA GLU A 468 -33.77 45.56 27.72
C GLU A 468 -32.95 44.94 26.59
N GLU A 469 -32.66 43.64 26.64
CA GLU A 469 -31.97 42.92 25.58
C GLU A 469 -32.81 42.87 24.26
N GLN A 470 -34.10 42.66 24.35
CA GLN A 470 -35.00 42.71 23.20
C GLN A 470 -35.12 44.12 22.62
N GLU A 471 -35.20 45.16 23.44
CA GLU A 471 -35.20 46.58 23.00
C GLU A 471 -33.86 46.96 22.36
N GLN A 472 -32.73 46.47 22.89
CA GLN A 472 -31.40 46.67 22.28
C GLN A 472 -31.23 45.87 20.94
N ILE A 473 -31.80 44.69 20.83
CA ILE A 473 -31.78 43.92 19.59
C ILE A 473 -32.68 44.53 18.51
N VAL A 474 -33.82 45.10 18.91
CA VAL A 474 -34.74 45.81 17.99
C VAL A 474 -34.16 47.16 17.55
N LEU A 475 -33.39 47.84 18.38
CA LEU A 475 -32.74 49.12 18.06
C LEU A 475 -31.43 48.96 17.26
N LYS A 476 -30.81 47.80 17.26
CA LYS A 476 -29.59 47.53 16.47
C LYS A 476 -29.79 47.21 14.97
N PRO A 477 -30.89 46.68 14.48
CA PRO A 477 -31.07 46.47 13.05
C PRO A 477 -31.69 47.68 12.34
N GLY A 478 -31.20 48.82 12.59
CA GLY A 478 -31.70 50.03 11.92
C GLY A 478 -30.72 51.19 11.89
N GLY A 479 -29.55 51.00 12.45
CA GLY A 479 -28.47 51.95 12.36
C GLY A 479 -27.89 52.00 10.94
N THR A 480 -28.73 52.31 9.98
CA THR A 480 -28.25 52.82 8.71
C THR A 480 -27.42 54.05 8.96
N ASN A 481 -26.19 53.98 8.60
CA ASN A 481 -25.35 55.09 8.26
C ASN A 481 -26.03 55.96 7.17
N GLU A 482 -26.95 56.74 7.57
CA GLU A 482 -27.41 57.88 6.78
C GLU A 482 -27.53 59.08 7.71
N ARG A 483 -26.39 59.65 8.03
CA ARG A 483 -26.22 61.08 8.36
C ARG A 483 -24.75 61.39 8.39
N ASN A 484 -24.18 61.58 7.25
CA ASN A 484 -23.22 62.66 7.03
C ASN A 484 -23.24 63.00 5.53
N SER A 485 -24.06 63.93 5.21
CA SER A 485 -23.81 64.92 4.16
C SER A 485 -23.03 66.02 4.79
#